data_8e29dd31a414bbf0716b186d1b6d80c3
#
_entry.id   8e29dd31a414bbf0716b186d1b6d80c3
#
_cell.length_a   1.000
_cell.length_b   1.000
_cell.length_c   1.000
_cell.angle_alpha   90.00
_cell.angle_beta   90.00
_cell.angle_gamma   90.00
#
_symmetry.space_group_name_H-M   'P 1'
#
loop_
_entity.id
_entity.type
_entity.pdbx_description
1 polymer ?
#
loop_
_entity_poly.entity_id
_entity_poly.type
_entity_poly.pdbx_seq_one_letter_code
_entity_poly.pdbx_strand_id
1 'polypeptide(L)'
;MNLLAVVNQIIDQTGEENASQEQLLGLPSALVGVDLDEIKAELDTHRLSMEKALGKSVHQATAFLDLYAQDSQNHEIDDFCVLKKDAMQDLMQAAIYDKLTGLFSRNIMDNRLHEEFRRARRYNLPLSALFVDIDDFKAINDTYGHSEGDRSLSFVGRFILDRLREVDIPIRYGGEEFVIFLPHTDGETALALAKQLHDGIGEAQQKAGLASTVTICIGVGTLTEKMKKDTDLIDAADKAVYRAKRKKNRVWSGLNGVDVAAEVESE
;
A
#
# COMPACT_ATOMS: atom_id res chain seq x y z
N MET A 1 6.99 -9.21 -15.67
CA MET A 1 6.08 -8.09 -15.91
C MET A 1 4.99 -8.54 -16.83
N ASN A 2 3.81 -8.12 -16.52
CA ASN A 2 2.61 -8.78 -16.98
C ASN A 2 2.20 -8.29 -18.39
N LEU A 3 2.54 -9.08 -19.44
CA LEU A 3 2.03 -8.93 -20.81
C LEU A 3 0.48 -8.81 -20.80
N LEU A 4 -0.16 -9.42 -19.82
CA LEU A 4 -1.60 -9.38 -19.59
C LEU A 4 -2.15 -7.98 -19.26
N ALA A 5 -1.38 -7.15 -18.54
CA ALA A 5 -1.77 -5.76 -18.28
C ALA A 5 -1.78 -4.96 -19.60
N VAL A 6 -0.82 -5.22 -20.46
CA VAL A 6 -0.72 -4.62 -21.79
C VAL A 6 -1.84 -5.10 -22.69
N VAL A 7 -2.13 -6.39 -22.68
CA VAL A 7 -3.19 -7.00 -23.49
C VAL A 7 -4.58 -6.54 -23.03
N ASN A 8 -4.84 -6.49 -21.72
CA ASN A 8 -6.11 -5.95 -21.23
C ASN A 8 -6.27 -4.46 -21.52
N GLN A 9 -5.20 -3.69 -21.49
CA GLN A 9 -5.21 -2.29 -21.88
C GLN A 9 -5.45 -2.13 -23.41
N ILE A 10 -4.90 -3.00 -24.24
CA ILE A 10 -5.17 -3.06 -25.69
C ILE A 10 -6.62 -3.47 -25.96
N ILE A 11 -7.14 -4.47 -25.25
CA ILE A 11 -8.52 -4.97 -25.42
C ILE A 11 -9.56 -3.93 -24.98
N ASP A 12 -9.32 -3.19 -23.89
CA ASP A 12 -10.24 -2.14 -23.39
C ASP A 12 -10.23 -0.87 -24.27
N GLN A 13 -9.11 -0.56 -24.94
CA GLN A 13 -8.97 0.64 -25.79
C GLN A 13 -9.61 0.48 -27.17
N THR A 14 -9.98 -0.72 -27.59
CA THR A 14 -10.70 -0.93 -28.86
C THR A 14 -12.16 -0.45 -28.84
N GLY A 15 -12.66 0.04 -27.71
CA GLY A 15 -14.00 0.63 -27.55
C GLY A 15 -14.05 2.16 -27.49
N GLU A 16 -12.93 2.84 -27.31
CA GLU A 16 -12.88 4.32 -27.25
C GLU A 16 -11.77 4.86 -28.16
N GLU A 17 -12.17 5.62 -29.16
CA GLU A 17 -11.28 6.41 -30.00
C GLU A 17 -10.57 7.47 -29.14
N ASN A 18 -9.22 7.51 -29.21
CA ASN A 18 -8.31 8.52 -28.67
C ASN A 18 -7.75 8.30 -27.25
N ALA A 19 -6.90 7.30 -27.06
CA ALA A 19 -5.90 7.36 -26.02
C ALA A 19 -4.58 7.92 -26.57
N SER A 20 -4.14 9.07 -26.04
CA SER A 20 -2.90 9.73 -26.43
C SER A 20 -1.65 8.91 -26.07
N GLN A 21 -0.58 9.03 -26.86
CA GLN A 21 0.72 8.38 -26.65
C GLN A 21 1.31 8.56 -25.22
N GLU A 22 0.84 9.54 -24.44
CA GLU A 22 1.28 9.80 -23.06
C GLU A 22 0.82 8.74 -22.05
N GLN A 23 -0.26 8.00 -22.31
CA GLN A 23 -0.73 6.92 -21.43
C GLN A 23 0.10 5.62 -21.59
N LEU A 24 0.89 5.52 -22.63
CA LEU A 24 1.81 4.41 -22.89
C LEU A 24 3.15 4.50 -22.15
N LEU A 25 3.46 5.63 -21.51
CA LEU A 25 4.71 5.87 -20.80
C LEU A 25 4.90 5.07 -19.48
N GLY A 26 3.90 4.26 -19.09
CA GLY A 26 4.00 3.31 -17.98
C GLY A 26 4.37 1.88 -18.42
N LEU A 27 4.58 1.63 -19.70
CA LEU A 27 4.94 0.31 -20.19
C LEU A 27 6.43 0.03 -19.94
N PRO A 28 6.78 -1.21 -19.57
CA PRO A 28 8.16 -1.59 -19.32
C PRO A 28 9.02 -1.58 -20.59
N SER A 29 10.32 -1.37 -20.38
CA SER A 29 11.33 -1.31 -21.42
C SER A 29 11.42 -2.55 -22.35
N ALA A 30 10.84 -3.66 -21.97
CA ALA A 30 10.76 -4.86 -22.80
C ALA A 30 9.82 -4.70 -24.03
N LEU A 31 8.94 -3.68 -24.04
CA LEU A 31 8.06 -3.36 -25.16
C LEU A 31 8.55 -2.15 -25.98
N VAL A 32 9.71 -1.61 -25.67
CA VAL A 32 10.35 -0.57 -26.47
C VAL A 32 10.82 -1.19 -27.79
N GLY A 33 10.13 -0.86 -28.89
CA GLY A 33 10.45 -1.38 -30.23
C GLY A 33 9.39 -2.33 -30.79
N VAL A 34 8.29 -2.60 -30.07
CA VAL A 34 7.17 -3.40 -30.60
C VAL A 34 6.15 -2.45 -31.21
N ASP A 35 5.80 -2.67 -32.47
CA ASP A 35 4.74 -1.96 -33.17
C ASP A 35 3.38 -2.48 -32.71
N LEU A 36 2.68 -1.73 -31.88
CA LEU A 36 1.37 -2.10 -31.35
C LEU A 36 0.28 -2.19 -32.45
N ASP A 37 0.42 -1.42 -33.51
CA ASP A 37 -0.53 -1.44 -34.63
C ASP A 37 -0.33 -2.71 -35.47
N GLU A 38 0.90 -3.21 -35.58
CA GLU A 38 1.21 -4.48 -36.23
C GLU A 38 0.61 -5.65 -35.45
N ILE A 39 0.81 -5.70 -34.14
CA ILE A 39 0.22 -6.76 -33.28
C ILE A 39 -1.32 -6.73 -33.35
N LYS A 40 -1.92 -5.55 -33.32
CA LYS A 40 -3.38 -5.39 -33.40
C LYS A 40 -3.91 -5.90 -34.75
N ALA A 41 -3.26 -5.56 -35.84
CA ALA A 41 -3.62 -6.02 -37.17
C ALA A 41 -3.50 -7.56 -37.33
N GLU A 42 -2.45 -8.14 -36.74
CA GLU A 42 -2.25 -9.58 -36.72
C GLU A 42 -3.35 -10.28 -35.89
N LEU A 43 -3.66 -9.77 -34.72
CA LEU A 43 -4.73 -10.29 -33.85
C LEU A 43 -6.10 -10.21 -34.51
N ASP A 44 -6.43 -9.11 -35.17
CA ASP A 44 -7.71 -8.96 -35.89
C ASP A 44 -7.79 -9.91 -37.08
N THR A 45 -6.70 -10.10 -37.82
CA THR A 45 -6.62 -11.06 -38.92
C THR A 45 -6.84 -12.48 -38.42
N HIS A 46 -6.19 -12.84 -37.32
CA HIS A 46 -6.33 -14.17 -36.73
C HIS A 46 -7.76 -14.39 -36.20
N ARG A 47 -8.35 -13.39 -35.51
CA ARG A 47 -9.75 -13.44 -35.04
C ARG A 47 -10.74 -13.69 -36.18
N LEU A 48 -10.61 -12.96 -37.30
CA LEU A 48 -11.46 -13.14 -38.47
C LEU A 48 -11.31 -14.53 -39.09
N SER A 49 -10.10 -15.09 -39.12
CA SER A 49 -9.82 -16.44 -39.54
C SER A 49 -10.54 -17.48 -38.68
N MET A 50 -10.47 -17.32 -37.35
CA MET A 50 -11.19 -18.19 -36.42
C MET A 50 -12.72 -18.08 -36.59
N GLU A 51 -13.27 -16.88 -36.72
CA GLU A 51 -14.70 -16.67 -36.97
C GLU A 51 -15.19 -17.39 -38.22
N LYS A 52 -14.40 -17.31 -39.29
CA LYS A 52 -14.69 -18.02 -40.54
C LYS A 52 -14.65 -19.53 -40.36
N ALA A 53 -13.69 -20.04 -39.63
CA ALA A 53 -13.55 -21.48 -39.38
C ALA A 53 -14.64 -22.05 -38.50
N LEU A 54 -15.05 -21.28 -37.44
CA LEU A 54 -16.01 -21.70 -36.44
C LEU A 54 -17.47 -21.37 -36.79
N GLY A 55 -17.71 -20.51 -37.80
CA GLY A 55 -19.05 -20.06 -38.19
C GLY A 55 -19.76 -19.21 -37.11
N LYS A 56 -19.03 -18.63 -36.16
CA LYS A 56 -19.54 -17.80 -35.09
C LYS A 56 -18.55 -16.71 -34.69
N SER A 57 -19.04 -15.67 -34.06
CA SER A 57 -18.20 -14.59 -33.54
C SER A 57 -17.24 -15.10 -32.48
N VAL A 58 -15.99 -14.60 -32.53
CA VAL A 58 -14.90 -14.94 -31.63
C VAL A 58 -14.46 -13.68 -30.86
N HIS A 59 -14.39 -13.79 -29.53
CA HIS A 59 -13.92 -12.69 -28.72
C HIS A 59 -12.41 -12.47 -28.92
N GLN A 60 -11.95 -11.21 -28.91
CA GLN A 60 -10.53 -10.86 -29.12
C GLN A 60 -9.58 -11.61 -28.19
N ALA A 61 -9.97 -11.74 -26.89
CA ALA A 61 -9.17 -12.49 -25.93
C ALA A 61 -9.00 -13.98 -26.32
N THR A 62 -10.01 -14.60 -26.93
CA THR A 62 -9.93 -15.98 -27.43
C THR A 62 -8.98 -16.08 -28.61
N ALA A 63 -9.06 -15.15 -29.55
CA ALA A 63 -8.16 -15.10 -30.72
C ALA A 63 -6.71 -14.85 -30.26
N PHE A 64 -6.50 -13.99 -29.29
CA PHE A 64 -5.18 -13.74 -28.73
C PHE A 64 -4.58 -15.00 -28.07
N LEU A 65 -5.37 -15.71 -27.26
CA LEU A 65 -4.94 -16.95 -26.63
C LEU A 65 -4.56 -18.02 -27.65
N ASP A 66 -5.33 -18.15 -28.71
CA ASP A 66 -5.08 -19.14 -29.78
C ASP A 66 -3.82 -18.76 -30.58
N LEU A 67 -3.69 -17.49 -30.99
CA LEU A 67 -2.51 -16.98 -31.70
C LEU A 67 -1.24 -17.20 -30.87
N TYR A 68 -1.31 -16.86 -29.60
CA TYR A 68 -0.21 -17.02 -28.67
C TYR A 68 0.15 -18.48 -28.39
N ALA A 69 -0.84 -19.38 -28.28
CA ALA A 69 -0.62 -20.80 -28.11
C ALA A 69 0.03 -21.44 -29.40
N GLN A 70 -0.22 -20.89 -30.56
CA GLN A 70 0.44 -21.33 -31.81
C GLN A 70 1.91 -20.88 -31.89
N ASP A 71 2.22 -19.68 -31.39
CA ASP A 71 3.60 -19.14 -31.37
C ASP A 71 4.44 -19.78 -30.24
N SER A 72 3.80 -20.21 -29.16
CA SER A 72 4.47 -20.77 -27.95
C SER A 72 5.13 -22.14 -28.20
N GLN A 73 4.95 -22.77 -29.33
CA GLN A 73 5.73 -23.98 -29.70
C GLN A 73 7.25 -23.71 -29.78
N ASN A 74 7.66 -22.43 -29.79
CA ASN A 74 9.06 -22.00 -29.85
C ASN A 74 9.59 -21.31 -28.60
N HIS A 75 8.75 -21.07 -27.57
CA HIS A 75 9.18 -20.40 -26.34
C HIS A 75 8.59 -21.13 -25.12
N GLU A 76 9.43 -21.40 -24.12
CA GLU A 76 8.97 -21.89 -22.81
C GLU A 76 8.18 -20.79 -22.12
N ILE A 77 6.84 -20.94 -22.04
CA ILE A 77 5.95 -20.01 -21.36
C ILE A 77 5.24 -20.80 -20.25
N ASP A 78 5.86 -20.77 -19.08
CA ASP A 78 5.38 -21.54 -17.93
C ASP A 78 4.24 -20.87 -17.14
N ASP A 79 4.01 -19.53 -17.31
CA ASP A 79 3.10 -18.78 -16.42
C ASP A 79 2.14 -17.84 -17.15
N PHE A 80 1.15 -18.40 -17.89
CA PHE A 80 0.09 -17.60 -18.45
C PHE A 80 -1.22 -17.75 -17.66
N CYS A 81 -1.77 -16.62 -17.16
CA CYS A 81 -3.03 -16.60 -16.44
C CYS A 81 -4.00 -15.59 -17.04
N VAL A 82 -5.20 -16.04 -17.41
CA VAL A 82 -6.30 -15.17 -17.87
C VAL A 82 -7.22 -14.89 -16.70
N LEU A 83 -7.29 -13.62 -16.30
CA LEU A 83 -8.17 -13.14 -15.23
C LEU A 83 -9.26 -12.26 -15.83
N LYS A 84 -10.47 -12.32 -15.23
CA LYS A 84 -11.49 -11.30 -15.49
C LYS A 84 -11.01 -9.96 -14.97
N LYS A 85 -11.41 -8.86 -15.62
CA LYS A 85 -11.03 -7.49 -15.24
C LYS A 85 -11.31 -7.20 -13.77
N ASP A 86 -12.49 -7.58 -13.28
CA ASP A 86 -12.88 -7.39 -11.88
C ASP A 86 -11.96 -8.17 -10.93
N ALA A 87 -11.62 -9.42 -11.27
CA ALA A 87 -10.68 -10.23 -10.48
C ALA A 87 -9.26 -9.63 -10.47
N MET A 88 -8.83 -9.03 -11.57
CA MET A 88 -7.55 -8.33 -11.64
C MET A 88 -7.54 -7.07 -10.78
N GLN A 89 -8.63 -6.27 -10.83
CA GLN A 89 -8.78 -5.10 -9.98
C GLN A 89 -8.81 -5.48 -8.49
N ASP A 90 -9.54 -6.55 -8.13
CA ASP A 90 -9.59 -7.06 -6.76
C ASP A 90 -8.21 -7.52 -6.28
N LEU A 91 -7.42 -8.20 -7.14
CA LEU A 91 -6.06 -8.61 -6.83
C LEU A 91 -5.13 -7.41 -6.65
N MET A 92 -5.21 -6.40 -7.53
CA MET A 92 -4.44 -5.17 -7.40
C MET A 92 -4.80 -4.42 -6.12
N GLN A 93 -6.08 -4.28 -5.81
CA GLN A 93 -6.53 -3.67 -4.57
C GLN A 93 -6.03 -4.45 -3.34
N ALA A 94 -6.11 -5.78 -3.35
CA ALA A 94 -5.62 -6.62 -2.28
C ALA A 94 -4.07 -6.58 -2.12
N ALA A 95 -3.33 -6.30 -3.21
CA ALA A 95 -1.88 -6.12 -3.15
C ALA A 95 -1.49 -4.77 -2.54
N ILE A 96 -2.32 -3.73 -2.77
CA ILE A 96 -2.04 -2.35 -2.34
C ILE A 96 -2.60 -2.05 -0.96
N TYR A 97 -3.79 -2.54 -0.63
CA TYR A 97 -4.50 -2.23 0.61
C TYR A 97 -4.73 -3.46 1.48
N ASP A 98 -4.63 -3.27 2.79
CA ASP A 98 -5.08 -4.24 3.78
C ASP A 98 -6.61 -4.19 3.89
N LYS A 99 -7.28 -5.31 3.60
CA LYS A 99 -8.76 -5.40 3.54
C LYS A 99 -9.44 -5.16 4.89
N LEU A 100 -8.76 -5.44 5.99
CA LEU A 100 -9.33 -5.31 7.32
C LEU A 100 -9.33 -3.87 7.80
N THR A 101 -8.23 -3.16 7.58
CA THR A 101 -8.00 -1.81 8.11
C THR A 101 -8.23 -0.70 7.08
N GLY A 102 -8.21 -1.02 5.79
CA GLY A 102 -8.28 -0.05 4.69
C GLY A 102 -6.99 0.74 4.46
N LEU A 103 -5.95 0.49 5.25
CA LEU A 103 -4.64 1.10 5.10
C LEU A 103 -3.87 0.45 3.95
N PHE A 104 -2.79 1.05 3.56
CA PHE A 104 -1.86 0.40 2.63
C PHE A 104 -1.31 -0.90 3.22
N SER A 105 -1.10 -1.90 2.38
CA SER A 105 -0.48 -3.15 2.77
C SER A 105 1.05 -2.98 2.94
N ARG A 106 1.66 -3.86 3.72
CA ARG A 106 3.13 -3.89 3.89
C ARG A 106 3.88 -4.03 2.57
N ASN A 107 3.27 -4.66 1.56
CA ASN A 107 3.92 -4.94 0.27
C ASN A 107 4.38 -3.68 -0.47
N ILE A 108 3.72 -2.54 -0.27
CA ILE A 108 4.10 -1.28 -0.94
C ILE A 108 5.06 -0.44 -0.11
N MET A 109 5.34 -0.82 1.13
CA MET A 109 6.06 0.01 2.10
C MET A 109 7.45 0.39 1.60
N ASP A 110 8.25 -0.59 1.16
CA ASP A 110 9.65 -0.36 0.78
C ASP A 110 9.75 0.62 -0.41
N ASN A 111 8.86 0.47 -1.40
CA ASN A 111 8.82 1.37 -2.55
C ASN A 111 8.44 2.80 -2.13
N ARG A 112 7.39 2.95 -1.31
CA ARG A 112 6.92 4.27 -0.85
C ARG A 112 7.94 4.96 0.04
N LEU A 113 8.54 4.22 0.97
CA LEU A 113 9.61 4.74 1.81
C LEU A 113 10.79 5.22 0.98
N HIS A 114 11.25 4.39 0.03
CA HIS A 114 12.37 4.72 -0.84
C HIS A 114 12.11 5.99 -1.66
N GLU A 115 10.92 6.11 -2.25
CA GLU A 115 10.51 7.30 -3.02
C GLU A 115 10.54 8.57 -2.15
N GLU A 116 9.89 8.54 -0.98
CA GLU A 116 9.79 9.71 -0.10
C GLU A 116 11.15 10.07 0.53
N PHE A 117 11.95 9.08 0.91
CA PHE A 117 13.30 9.31 1.41
C PHE A 117 14.19 9.99 0.37
N ARG A 118 14.19 9.51 -0.87
CA ARG A 118 14.95 10.14 -1.98
C ARG A 118 14.45 11.55 -2.28
N ARG A 119 13.13 11.76 -2.27
CA ARG A 119 12.52 13.09 -2.46
C ARG A 119 12.95 14.05 -1.36
N ALA A 120 12.81 13.64 -0.11
CA ALA A 120 13.21 14.44 1.06
C ALA A 120 14.69 14.82 1.00
N ARG A 121 15.56 13.86 0.69
CA ARG A 121 17.01 14.11 0.53
C ARG A 121 17.34 15.07 -0.62
N ARG A 122 16.72 14.84 -1.77
CA ARG A 122 17.02 15.66 -2.98
C ARG A 122 16.63 17.13 -2.81
N TYR A 123 15.51 17.37 -2.16
CA TYR A 123 14.93 18.71 -2.04
C TYR A 123 15.08 19.32 -0.65
N ASN A 124 15.82 18.65 0.24
CA ASN A 124 16.00 19.06 1.64
C ASN A 124 14.67 19.32 2.37
N LEU A 125 13.73 18.38 2.20
CA LEU A 125 12.41 18.45 2.80
C LEU A 125 12.38 17.64 4.09
N PRO A 126 11.60 18.06 5.11
CA PRO A 126 11.41 17.25 6.28
C PRO A 126 10.60 15.98 5.95
N LEU A 127 10.94 14.89 6.61
CA LEU A 127 10.24 13.62 6.54
C LEU A 127 10.26 12.96 7.91
N SER A 128 9.10 12.54 8.38
CA SER A 128 8.97 11.80 9.63
C SER A 128 8.22 10.50 9.43
N ALA A 129 8.33 9.60 10.39
CA ALA A 129 7.56 8.37 10.46
C ALA A 129 7.02 8.16 11.87
N LEU A 130 5.80 7.66 11.96
CA LEU A 130 5.23 7.14 13.19
C LEU A 130 5.21 5.62 13.10
N PHE A 131 5.65 4.95 14.15
CA PHE A 131 5.41 3.52 14.36
C PHE A 131 4.36 3.39 15.47
N VAL A 132 3.25 2.75 15.16
CA VAL A 132 2.09 2.61 16.04
C VAL A 132 1.87 1.13 16.33
N ASP A 133 1.59 0.81 17.58
CA ASP A 133 1.36 -0.57 18.01
C ASP A 133 0.24 -0.60 19.06
N ILE A 134 -0.69 -1.54 18.90
CA ILE A 134 -1.80 -1.74 19.85
C ILE A 134 -1.27 -2.45 21.10
N ASP A 135 -1.53 -1.86 22.25
CA ASP A 135 -1.14 -2.47 23.52
C ASP A 135 -1.96 -3.73 23.81
N ASP A 136 -1.26 -4.78 24.24
CA ASP A 136 -1.88 -6.04 24.69
C ASP A 136 -2.88 -6.66 23.69
N PHE A 137 -2.67 -6.49 22.39
CA PHE A 137 -3.58 -6.99 21.35
C PHE A 137 -3.86 -8.50 21.49
N LYS A 138 -2.83 -9.27 21.87
CA LYS A 138 -3.03 -10.70 22.18
C LYS A 138 -4.03 -10.91 23.29
N ALA A 139 -3.99 -10.12 24.37
CA ALA A 139 -4.95 -10.23 25.46
C ALA A 139 -6.37 -9.88 25.02
N ILE A 140 -6.54 -8.94 24.08
CA ILE A 140 -7.85 -8.65 23.48
C ILE A 140 -8.38 -9.91 22.76
N ASN A 141 -7.56 -10.55 21.92
CA ASN A 141 -7.93 -11.78 21.24
C ASN A 141 -8.26 -12.92 22.21
N ASP A 142 -7.43 -13.11 23.22
CA ASP A 142 -7.58 -14.20 24.19
C ASP A 142 -8.84 -14.01 25.05
N THR A 143 -9.23 -12.77 25.36
CA THR A 143 -10.38 -12.44 26.23
C THR A 143 -11.70 -12.36 25.45
N TYR A 144 -11.70 -11.70 24.29
CA TYR A 144 -12.92 -11.36 23.54
C TYR A 144 -13.07 -12.11 22.23
N GLY A 145 -12.05 -12.92 21.86
CA GLY A 145 -12.00 -13.67 20.60
C GLY A 145 -11.46 -12.85 19.43
N HIS A 146 -11.04 -13.56 18.38
CA HIS A 146 -10.43 -12.96 17.19
C HIS A 146 -11.34 -11.95 16.46
N SER A 147 -12.66 -12.15 16.52
CA SER A 147 -13.61 -11.21 15.90
C SER A 147 -13.56 -9.82 16.54
N GLU A 148 -13.34 -9.73 17.84
CA GLU A 148 -13.16 -8.43 18.52
C GLU A 148 -11.78 -7.85 18.24
N GLY A 149 -10.76 -8.69 18.13
CA GLY A 149 -9.43 -8.26 17.65
C GLY A 149 -9.49 -7.65 16.25
N ASP A 150 -10.20 -8.29 15.33
CA ASP A 150 -10.41 -7.76 13.97
C ASP A 150 -11.18 -6.43 13.98
N ARG A 151 -12.21 -6.30 14.83
CA ARG A 151 -12.94 -5.03 15.02
C ARG A 151 -12.00 -3.94 15.58
N SER A 152 -11.15 -4.29 16.54
CA SER A 152 -10.16 -3.37 17.10
C SER A 152 -9.15 -2.90 16.06
N LEU A 153 -8.62 -3.80 15.22
CA LEU A 153 -7.73 -3.47 14.10
C LEU A 153 -8.40 -2.56 13.08
N SER A 154 -9.61 -2.89 12.67
CA SER A 154 -10.40 -2.09 11.72
C SER A 154 -10.70 -0.70 12.28
N PHE A 155 -11.05 -0.63 13.57
CA PHE A 155 -11.25 0.64 14.28
C PHE A 155 -9.99 1.50 14.28
N VAL A 156 -8.83 0.94 14.66
CA VAL A 156 -7.57 1.70 14.70
C VAL A 156 -7.18 2.16 13.30
N GLY A 157 -7.31 1.31 12.29
CA GLY A 157 -7.05 1.68 10.90
C GLY A 157 -7.91 2.86 10.45
N ARG A 158 -9.21 2.81 10.68
CA ARG A 158 -10.15 3.89 10.35
C ARG A 158 -9.86 5.16 11.14
N PHE A 159 -9.60 5.03 12.43
CA PHE A 159 -9.26 6.14 13.32
C PHE A 159 -8.01 6.89 12.85
N ILE A 160 -6.99 6.16 12.36
CA ILE A 160 -5.78 6.72 11.76
C ILE A 160 -6.14 7.47 10.47
N LEU A 161 -6.85 6.81 9.53
CA LEU A 161 -7.23 7.41 8.24
C LEU A 161 -8.00 8.72 8.39
N ASP A 162 -8.93 8.80 9.33
CA ASP A 162 -9.77 9.98 9.55
C ASP A 162 -8.98 11.21 10.05
N ARG A 163 -7.70 11.03 10.46
CA ARG A 163 -6.83 12.09 11.03
C ARG A 163 -5.61 12.43 10.19
N LEU A 164 -5.40 11.71 9.10
CA LEU A 164 -4.27 11.92 8.22
C LEU A 164 -4.64 12.79 7.03
N ARG A 165 -3.63 13.43 6.44
CA ARG A 165 -3.74 14.18 5.18
C ARG A 165 -3.66 13.18 4.03
N GLU A 166 -4.14 13.60 2.86
CA GLU A 166 -4.08 12.79 1.62
C GLU A 166 -2.64 12.38 1.24
N VAL A 167 -1.65 13.21 1.58
CA VAL A 167 -0.23 12.95 1.28
C VAL A 167 0.45 12.02 2.28
N ASP A 168 -0.16 11.78 3.44
CA ASP A 168 0.37 10.87 4.45
C ASP A 168 0.13 9.42 4.01
N ILE A 169 1.05 8.54 4.37
CA ILE A 169 1.06 7.17 3.88
C ILE A 169 0.93 6.20 5.06
N PRO A 170 -0.30 5.85 5.47
CA PRO A 170 -0.53 4.89 6.53
C PRO A 170 -0.49 3.45 6.02
N ILE A 171 0.29 2.60 6.66
CA ILE A 171 0.56 1.22 6.27
C ILE A 171 0.27 0.30 7.44
N ARG A 172 -0.42 -0.81 7.21
CA ARG A 172 -0.44 -1.92 8.17
C ARG A 172 0.85 -2.71 8.01
N TYR A 173 1.74 -2.58 8.99
CA TYR A 173 3.10 -3.14 8.96
C TYR A 173 3.12 -4.62 9.38
N GLY A 174 2.36 -4.97 10.40
CA GLY A 174 2.28 -6.30 10.97
C GLY A 174 0.88 -6.66 11.45
N GLY A 175 0.77 -7.63 12.33
CA GLY A 175 -0.51 -8.06 12.90
C GLY A 175 -1.27 -6.92 13.58
N GLU A 176 -0.60 -6.25 14.51
CA GLU A 176 -1.13 -5.16 15.35
C GLU A 176 -0.32 -3.87 15.21
N GLU A 177 0.59 -3.82 14.23
CA GLU A 177 1.56 -2.76 14.02
C GLU A 177 1.23 -1.95 12.76
N PHE A 178 1.39 -0.63 12.87
CA PHE A 178 1.15 0.31 11.77
C PHE A 178 2.33 1.26 11.64
N VAL A 179 2.63 1.65 10.40
CA VAL A 179 3.64 2.67 10.09
C VAL A 179 2.98 3.78 9.29
N ILE A 180 3.27 5.02 9.63
CA ILE A 180 2.73 6.19 8.93
C ILE A 180 3.91 7.03 8.48
N PHE A 181 4.13 7.14 7.16
CA PHE A 181 5.09 8.13 6.65
C PHE A 181 4.41 9.47 6.51
N LEU A 182 5.10 10.51 6.95
CA LEU A 182 4.63 11.89 6.99
C LEU A 182 5.56 12.76 6.11
N PRO A 183 5.30 12.82 4.79
CA PRO A 183 6.04 13.71 3.90
C PRO A 183 5.89 15.18 4.32
N HIS A 184 6.93 15.98 4.10
CA HIS A 184 6.94 17.42 4.41
C HIS A 184 6.61 17.75 5.87
N THR A 185 6.94 16.85 6.80
CA THR A 185 6.59 16.97 8.22
C THR A 185 7.84 16.82 9.08
N ASP A 186 8.13 17.83 9.87
CA ASP A 186 9.23 17.84 10.83
C ASP A 186 8.88 17.05 12.11
N GLY A 187 9.87 16.88 12.98
CA GLY A 187 9.69 16.04 14.16
C GLY A 187 8.74 16.63 15.22
N GLU A 188 8.63 17.95 15.32
CA GLU A 188 7.71 18.60 16.27
C GLU A 188 6.26 18.41 15.81
N THR A 189 6.00 18.64 14.52
CA THR A 189 4.69 18.43 13.91
C THR A 189 4.30 16.94 13.96
N ALA A 190 5.23 16.03 13.69
CA ALA A 190 4.99 14.60 13.80
C ALA A 190 4.68 14.15 15.23
N LEU A 191 5.37 14.72 16.23
CA LEU A 191 5.08 14.47 17.63
C LEU A 191 3.71 15.00 18.04
N ALA A 192 3.33 16.18 17.57
CA ALA A 192 1.99 16.74 17.82
C ALA A 192 0.88 15.84 17.24
N LEU A 193 1.06 15.33 16.01
CA LEU A 193 0.12 14.35 15.43
C LEU A 193 0.09 13.04 16.22
N ALA A 194 1.25 12.52 16.63
CA ALA A 194 1.32 11.32 17.46
C ALA A 194 0.55 11.47 18.79
N LYS A 195 0.67 12.61 19.45
CA LYS A 195 -0.11 12.93 20.66
C LYS A 195 -1.61 13.01 20.35
N GLN A 196 -2.00 13.68 19.28
CA GLN A 196 -3.40 13.78 18.87
C GLN A 196 -4.03 12.39 18.60
N LEU A 197 -3.29 11.48 17.97
CA LEU A 197 -3.72 10.10 17.76
C LEU A 197 -3.84 9.35 19.11
N HIS A 198 -2.84 9.46 19.97
CA HIS A 198 -2.81 8.80 21.26
C HIS A 198 -3.96 9.27 22.17
N ASP A 199 -4.14 10.59 22.33
CA ASP A 199 -5.12 11.16 23.24
C ASP A 199 -6.56 10.96 22.74
N GLY A 200 -6.76 10.99 21.41
CA GLY A 200 -8.08 10.87 20.80
C GLY A 200 -8.64 9.45 20.70
N ILE A 201 -7.82 8.40 20.86
CA ILE A 201 -8.28 7.02 20.62
C ILE A 201 -9.30 6.57 21.67
N GLY A 202 -9.13 6.98 22.92
CA GLY A 202 -10.03 6.61 24.01
C GLY A 202 -11.46 7.12 23.82
N GLU A 203 -11.63 8.37 23.40
CA GLU A 203 -12.94 8.95 23.09
C GLU A 203 -13.57 8.30 21.82
N ALA A 204 -12.74 8.08 20.81
CA ALA A 204 -13.21 7.50 19.54
C ALA A 204 -13.72 6.05 19.73
N GLN A 205 -13.04 5.23 20.54
CA GLN A 205 -13.47 3.86 20.79
C GLN A 205 -14.81 3.74 21.53
N GLN A 206 -15.11 4.69 22.44
CA GLN A 206 -16.41 4.72 23.12
C GLN A 206 -17.55 4.89 22.11
N LYS A 207 -17.34 5.72 21.08
CA LYS A 207 -18.32 5.93 19.99
C LYS A 207 -18.42 4.71 19.06
N ALA A 208 -17.33 3.95 18.92
CA ALA A 208 -17.30 2.76 18.06
C ALA A 208 -17.98 1.52 18.69
N GLY A 209 -18.27 1.53 20.00
CA GLY A 209 -18.92 0.42 20.69
C GLY A 209 -18.11 -0.86 20.71
N LEU A 210 -16.77 -0.75 20.88
CA LEU A 210 -15.89 -1.90 21.09
C LEU A 210 -16.14 -2.50 22.48
N ALA A 211 -16.08 -3.82 22.59
CA ALA A 211 -16.17 -4.52 23.87
C ALA A 211 -14.84 -4.43 24.64
N SER A 212 -13.73 -4.33 23.90
CA SER A 212 -12.37 -4.20 24.44
C SER A 212 -11.96 -2.74 24.62
N THR A 213 -11.04 -2.48 25.56
CA THR A 213 -10.35 -1.20 25.65
C THR A 213 -9.09 -1.26 24.79
N VAL A 214 -8.99 -0.35 23.82
CA VAL A 214 -7.84 -0.24 22.92
C VAL A 214 -6.99 0.95 23.33
N THR A 215 -5.71 0.70 23.64
CA THR A 215 -4.68 1.73 23.79
C THR A 215 -3.56 1.47 22.79
N ILE A 216 -2.79 2.52 22.49
CA ILE A 216 -1.70 2.44 21.51
C ILE A 216 -0.42 3.05 22.05
N CYS A 217 0.69 2.44 21.68
CA CYS A 217 2.00 3.05 21.80
C CYS A 217 2.43 3.64 20.45
N ILE A 218 3.03 4.82 20.46
CA ILE A 218 3.51 5.48 19.24
C ILE A 218 4.98 5.88 19.42
N GLY A 219 5.81 5.48 18.44
CA GLY A 219 7.19 5.92 18.30
C GLY A 219 7.32 6.91 17.13
N VAL A 220 8.03 8.00 17.36
CA VAL A 220 8.28 9.04 16.34
C VAL A 220 9.72 8.99 15.90
N GLY A 221 9.96 8.78 14.60
CA GLY A 221 11.23 8.91 13.92
C GLY A 221 11.21 10.11 12.97
N THR A 222 12.32 10.86 12.91
CA THR A 222 12.45 12.01 12.00
C THR A 222 13.76 11.90 11.22
N LEU A 223 13.69 12.18 9.91
CA LEU A 223 14.84 12.14 9.02
C LEU A 223 15.91 13.15 9.47
N THR A 224 17.13 12.66 9.64
CA THR A 224 18.30 13.47 9.99
C THR A 224 19.40 13.31 8.93
N GLU A 225 20.37 14.22 8.93
CA GLU A 225 21.51 14.15 8.02
C GLU A 225 22.37 12.89 8.22
N LYS A 226 22.35 12.31 9.43
CA LYS A 226 23.11 11.11 9.78
C LYS A 226 22.56 9.82 9.18
N MET A 227 21.27 9.78 8.88
CA MET A 227 20.60 8.63 8.28
C MET A 227 21.07 8.47 6.83
N LYS A 228 21.57 7.31 6.46
CA LYS A 228 22.12 7.03 5.12
C LYS A 228 21.19 6.18 4.27
N LYS A 229 20.37 5.38 4.93
CA LYS A 229 19.40 4.48 4.30
C LYS A 229 17.99 4.92 4.66
N ASP A 230 17.06 4.60 3.80
CA ASP A 230 15.63 4.80 4.02
C ASP A 230 15.13 4.01 5.25
N THR A 231 15.63 2.80 5.45
CA THR A 231 15.33 1.96 6.62
C THR A 231 15.73 2.61 7.94
N ASP A 232 16.73 3.50 7.97
CA ASP A 232 17.16 4.19 9.21
C ASP A 232 16.02 5.01 9.83
N LEU A 233 15.09 5.51 9.03
CA LEU A 233 13.92 6.28 9.50
C LEU A 233 12.93 5.38 10.25
N ILE A 234 12.62 4.21 9.69
CA ILE A 234 11.74 3.23 10.34
C ILE A 234 12.39 2.70 11.61
N ASP A 235 13.68 2.36 11.56
CA ASP A 235 14.43 1.88 12.72
C ASP A 235 14.42 2.90 13.86
N ALA A 236 14.42 4.19 13.54
CA ALA A 236 14.31 5.24 14.56
C ALA A 236 12.92 5.26 15.21
N ALA A 237 11.86 5.14 14.43
CA ALA A 237 10.48 5.09 14.92
C ALA A 237 10.21 3.78 15.70
N ASP A 238 10.71 2.64 15.23
CA ASP A 238 10.61 1.35 15.91
C ASP A 238 11.30 1.35 17.26
N LYS A 239 12.54 1.86 17.35
CA LYS A 239 13.23 2.04 18.63
C LYS A 239 12.46 2.94 19.58
N ALA A 240 11.78 3.95 19.07
CA ALA A 240 10.96 4.85 19.88
C ALA A 240 9.72 4.13 20.41
N VAL A 241 8.96 3.39 19.57
CA VAL A 241 7.79 2.64 20.04
C VAL A 241 8.17 1.53 21.03
N TYR A 242 9.31 0.87 20.83
CA TYR A 242 9.81 -0.11 21.78
C TYR A 242 10.03 0.48 23.20
N ARG A 243 10.46 1.75 23.28
CA ARG A 243 10.57 2.47 24.56
C ARG A 243 9.21 2.84 25.14
N ALA A 244 8.27 3.28 24.29
CA ALA A 244 6.90 3.56 24.70
C ALA A 244 6.21 2.32 25.31
N LYS A 245 6.38 1.15 24.71
CA LYS A 245 5.83 -0.14 25.16
C LYS A 245 6.26 -0.55 26.58
N ARG A 246 7.39 -0.05 27.08
CA ARG A 246 7.84 -0.38 28.45
C ARG A 246 6.87 0.11 29.53
N LYS A 247 6.09 1.14 29.24
CA LYS A 247 5.10 1.71 30.16
C LYS A 247 3.67 1.64 29.63
N LYS A 248 3.49 1.20 28.36
CA LYS A 248 2.25 1.13 27.59
C LYS A 248 1.49 2.47 27.50
N ASN A 249 0.55 2.59 26.57
CA ASN A 249 -0.28 3.77 26.38
C ASN A 249 0.55 5.07 26.40
N ARG A 250 1.54 5.20 25.48
CA ARG A 250 2.51 6.30 25.46
C ARG A 250 2.98 6.66 24.07
N VAL A 251 3.41 7.91 23.95
CA VAL A 251 4.13 8.43 22.79
C VAL A 251 5.59 8.63 23.15
N TRP A 252 6.51 8.23 22.28
CA TRP A 252 7.94 8.43 22.45
C TRP A 252 8.58 9.01 21.18
N SER A 253 9.47 9.99 21.34
CA SER A 253 10.19 10.61 20.23
C SER A 253 11.69 10.75 20.52
N GLY A 254 12.51 10.48 19.51
CA GLY A 254 13.97 10.70 19.54
C GLY A 254 14.39 12.03 18.91
N LEU A 255 13.68 13.12 19.12
CA LEU A 255 14.02 14.45 18.59
C LEU A 255 15.41 14.88 19.05
N ASN A 256 16.27 15.24 18.07
CA ASN A 256 17.63 15.74 18.30
C ASN A 256 18.55 14.82 19.14
N GLY A 257 18.25 13.50 19.17
CA GLY A 257 18.99 12.54 20.00
C GLY A 257 18.67 12.61 21.49
N VAL A 258 17.64 13.37 21.86
CA VAL A 258 17.07 13.45 23.20
C VAL A 258 15.73 12.72 23.21
N ASP A 259 15.58 11.74 24.10
CA ASP A 259 14.31 11.05 24.31
C ASP A 259 13.34 12.00 25.02
N VAL A 260 12.33 12.49 24.32
CA VAL A 260 11.25 13.25 24.90
C VAL A 260 10.10 12.31 25.18
N ALA A 261 9.95 11.90 26.44
CA ALA A 261 8.74 11.22 26.87
C ALA A 261 7.59 12.24 26.83
N ALA A 262 6.53 11.96 26.07
CA ALA A 262 5.28 12.68 26.26
C ALA A 262 4.68 12.16 27.56
N GLU A 263 4.91 12.86 28.67
CA GLU A 263 4.21 12.59 29.90
C GLU A 263 2.77 13.11 29.74
N VAL A 264 1.85 12.17 29.59
CA VAL A 264 0.45 12.46 29.86
C VAL A 264 0.34 12.41 31.38
N GLU A 265 0.25 13.58 32.02
CA GLU A 265 -0.13 13.65 33.41
C GLU A 265 -1.50 13.00 33.56
N SER A 266 -1.56 11.86 34.21
CA SER A 266 -2.80 11.24 34.67
C SER A 266 -3.31 12.05 35.87
N GLU A 267 -4.32 12.89 35.66
CA GLU A 267 -5.20 13.32 36.72
C GLU A 267 -6.10 12.19 37.23
#